data_ecde12720c9b009defb4fcb3b303e7fd
#
_entry.id   ecde12720c9b009defb4fcb3b303e7fd
#
_cell.length_a   1.000
_cell.length_b   1.000
_cell.length_c   1.000
_cell.angle_alpha   90.00
_cell.angle_beta   90.00
_cell.angle_gamma   90.00
#
_symmetry.space_group_name_H-M   'P 1'
#
loop_
_entity.id
_entity.type
_entity.pdbx_description
1 polymer ?
#
loop_
_entity_poly.entity_id
_entity_poly.type
_entity_poly.pdbx_seq_one_letter_code
_entity_poly.pdbx_strand_id
1 'polypeptide(L)'
;DGEVIGVAADVSVESDVQAMVAKVVDEFGGVDILVNNAGTSSATTLELMTDDDLKVDFGIKIYGAIYCARAVLPYLKASGTGAIINTTTPGGKASGPGAQPTSLSRASGISLTKSWAGELAEHNIRVNTICVGVLKSGQHRTRWEAANKKDPSYTLQDHWATFSAGVPLGRIGEAREAGDVICCLASARASYITGTAVNVDGGTAPVV
;
A
#
# COMPACT_ATOMS: atom_id res chain seq x y z
N ASP A 1 22.55 -0.64 -9.72
CA ASP A 1 22.74 -1.74 -8.75
C ASP A 1 22.92 -1.10 -7.39
N GLY A 2 21.97 -1.32 -6.49
CA GLY A 2 22.00 -0.82 -5.12
C GLY A 2 22.13 -1.96 -4.12
N GLU A 3 22.56 -1.65 -2.90
CA GLU A 3 22.58 -2.60 -1.80
C GLU A 3 21.15 -2.84 -1.28
N VAL A 4 20.85 -4.09 -0.91
CA VAL A 4 19.53 -4.50 -0.42
C VAL A 4 19.71 -5.45 0.75
N ILE A 5 18.98 -5.21 1.84
CA ILE A 5 18.85 -6.16 2.94
C ILE A 5 17.41 -6.61 3.12
N GLY A 6 17.22 -7.82 3.61
CA GLY A 6 15.92 -8.36 4.02
C GLY A 6 15.81 -8.38 5.54
N VAL A 7 14.74 -7.80 6.08
CA VAL A 7 14.45 -7.84 7.53
C VAL A 7 13.04 -8.37 7.73
N ALA A 8 12.91 -9.49 8.46
CA ALA A 8 11.60 -10.00 8.84
C ALA A 8 11.04 -9.18 10.01
N ALA A 9 9.79 -8.72 9.88
CA ALA A 9 9.09 -7.97 10.92
C ALA A 9 7.57 -8.10 10.72
N ASP A 10 6.81 -8.13 11.80
CA ASP A 10 5.36 -7.90 11.78
C ASP A 10 5.11 -6.41 11.99
N VAL A 11 4.67 -5.72 10.94
CA VAL A 11 4.42 -4.28 11.01
C VAL A 11 3.29 -3.89 11.98
N SER A 12 2.43 -4.83 12.36
CA SER A 12 1.40 -4.59 13.38
C SER A 12 1.94 -4.60 14.81
N VAL A 13 3.22 -4.97 15.00
CA VAL A 13 3.93 -5.01 16.28
C VAL A 13 4.97 -3.90 16.34
N GLU A 14 4.77 -2.90 17.19
CA GLU A 14 5.63 -1.71 17.24
C GLU A 14 7.10 -2.04 17.54
N SER A 15 7.37 -3.01 18.43
CA SER A 15 8.74 -3.44 18.75
C SER A 15 9.46 -4.05 17.56
N ASP A 16 8.76 -4.81 16.70
CA ASP A 16 9.33 -5.41 15.49
C ASP A 16 9.70 -4.31 14.49
N VAL A 17 8.83 -3.31 14.33
CA VAL A 17 9.10 -2.15 13.48
C VAL A 17 10.33 -1.38 13.96
N GLN A 18 10.44 -1.13 15.27
CA GLN A 18 11.59 -0.45 15.86
C GLN A 18 12.89 -1.22 15.61
N ALA A 19 12.88 -2.54 15.81
CA ALA A 19 14.04 -3.40 15.56
C ALA A 19 14.42 -3.44 14.07
N MET A 20 13.42 -3.49 13.17
CA MET A 20 13.62 -3.43 11.72
C MET A 20 14.29 -2.11 11.31
N VAL A 21 13.78 -0.99 11.77
CA VAL A 21 14.31 0.34 11.42
C VAL A 21 15.71 0.51 12.00
N ALA A 22 15.99 0.09 13.23
CA ALA A 22 17.32 0.13 13.81
C ALA A 22 18.33 -0.62 12.93
N LYS A 23 17.98 -1.83 12.47
CA LYS A 23 18.85 -2.61 11.59
C LYS A 23 19.11 -1.92 10.24
N VAL A 24 18.09 -1.28 9.64
CA VAL A 24 18.25 -0.50 8.40
C VAL A 24 19.18 0.69 8.62
N VAL A 25 19.04 1.38 9.74
CA VAL A 25 19.89 2.54 10.08
C VAL A 25 21.33 2.13 10.37
N ASP A 26 21.53 1.01 11.04
CA ASP A 26 22.87 0.46 11.30
C ASP A 26 23.62 0.13 9.99
N GLU A 27 22.89 -0.37 8.98
CA GLU A 27 23.46 -0.76 7.69
C GLU A 27 23.69 0.43 6.75
N PHE A 28 22.68 1.33 6.66
CA PHE A 28 22.67 2.40 5.63
C PHE A 28 22.82 3.81 6.19
N GLY A 29 22.88 3.99 7.50
CA GLY A 29 23.07 5.28 8.16
C GLY A 29 21.82 6.15 8.30
N GLY A 30 20.69 5.80 7.67
CA GLY A 30 19.45 6.58 7.74
C GLY A 30 18.34 6.07 6.85
N VAL A 31 17.27 6.86 6.74
CA VAL A 31 16.10 6.58 5.89
C VAL A 31 15.62 7.87 5.25
N ASP A 32 15.56 7.92 3.93
CA ASP A 32 15.05 9.07 3.15
C ASP A 32 13.64 8.83 2.61
N ILE A 33 13.26 7.58 2.40
CA ILE A 33 11.98 7.20 1.79
C ILE A 33 11.37 6.05 2.58
N LEU A 34 10.10 6.21 2.95
CA LEU A 34 9.26 5.14 3.51
C LEU A 34 8.16 4.77 2.51
N VAL A 35 8.03 3.48 2.22
CA VAL A 35 6.89 2.95 1.45
C VAL A 35 6.08 2.01 2.34
N ASN A 36 4.92 2.46 2.79
CA ASN A 36 3.95 1.64 3.52
C ASN A 36 3.14 0.81 2.53
N ASN A 37 3.63 -0.39 2.21
CA ASN A 37 3.02 -1.30 1.24
C ASN A 37 2.47 -2.58 1.89
N ALA A 38 2.85 -2.91 3.11
CA ALA A 38 2.36 -4.10 3.80
C ALA A 38 0.82 -4.09 3.88
N GLY A 39 0.19 -5.19 3.51
CA GLY A 39 -1.25 -5.27 3.51
C GLY A 39 -1.80 -6.57 2.93
N THR A 40 -3.02 -6.87 3.32
CA THR A 40 -3.81 -7.99 2.81
C THR A 40 -5.22 -7.51 2.48
N SER A 41 -6.09 -8.40 2.00
CA SER A 41 -7.51 -8.12 1.76
C SER A 41 -8.35 -9.06 2.60
N SER A 42 -9.14 -8.49 3.49
CA SER A 42 -10.12 -9.17 4.36
C SER A 42 -11.55 -8.74 4.00
N ALA A 43 -11.78 -8.37 2.71
CA ALA A 43 -13.08 -7.88 2.26
C ALA A 43 -14.18 -8.94 2.43
N THR A 44 -15.25 -8.56 3.13
CA THR A 44 -16.42 -9.40 3.42
C THR A 44 -17.67 -8.56 3.59
N THR A 45 -18.83 -9.19 3.76
CA THR A 45 -20.11 -8.52 4.04
C THR A 45 -20.21 -8.13 5.51
N LEU A 46 -21.09 -7.17 5.83
CA LEU A 46 -21.32 -6.74 7.20
C LEU A 46 -21.73 -7.90 8.13
N GLU A 47 -22.54 -8.83 7.61
CA GLU A 47 -23.02 -9.99 8.37
C GLU A 47 -21.89 -10.97 8.75
N LEU A 48 -20.88 -11.12 7.88
CA LEU A 48 -19.80 -12.08 8.08
C LEU A 48 -18.54 -11.47 8.69
N MET A 49 -18.48 -10.14 8.79
CA MET A 49 -17.32 -9.43 9.31
C MET A 49 -17.19 -9.64 10.83
N THR A 50 -16.02 -10.07 11.26
CA THR A 50 -15.71 -10.29 12.67
C THR A 50 -14.85 -9.15 13.24
N ASP A 51 -14.82 -9.04 14.57
CA ASP A 51 -13.91 -8.11 15.25
C ASP A 51 -12.43 -8.42 14.96
N ASP A 52 -12.11 -9.68 14.72
CA ASP A 52 -10.73 -10.09 14.41
C ASP A 52 -10.35 -9.67 12.97
N ASP A 53 -11.27 -9.69 12.02
CA ASP A 53 -11.03 -9.12 10.68
C ASP A 53 -10.70 -7.63 10.76
N LEU A 54 -11.42 -6.88 11.61
CA LEU A 54 -11.15 -5.47 11.87
C LEU A 54 -9.76 -5.28 12.49
N LYS A 55 -9.45 -6.01 13.59
CA LYS A 55 -8.16 -5.89 14.30
C LYS A 55 -6.98 -6.20 13.38
N VAL A 56 -7.05 -7.29 12.61
CA VAL A 56 -5.99 -7.70 11.69
C VAL A 56 -5.81 -6.68 10.56
N ASP A 57 -6.91 -6.26 9.94
CA ASP A 57 -6.88 -5.35 8.80
C ASP A 57 -6.33 -3.97 9.20
N PHE A 58 -6.80 -3.41 10.32
CA PHE A 58 -6.32 -2.14 10.86
C PHE A 58 -4.91 -2.27 11.46
N GLY A 59 -4.61 -3.39 12.11
CA GLY A 59 -3.28 -3.67 12.67
C GLY A 59 -2.19 -3.51 11.62
N ILE A 60 -2.34 -4.20 10.49
CA ILE A 60 -1.34 -4.18 9.43
C ILE A 60 -1.31 -2.83 8.69
N LYS A 61 -2.47 -2.28 8.32
CA LYS A 61 -2.52 -1.15 7.36
C LYS A 61 -2.49 0.21 8.03
N ILE A 62 -3.03 0.34 9.23
CA ILE A 62 -3.11 1.63 9.93
C ILE A 62 -2.06 1.71 11.03
N TYR A 63 -2.09 0.79 11.99
CA TYR A 63 -1.07 0.79 13.06
C TYR A 63 0.32 0.57 12.46
N GLY A 64 0.49 -0.37 11.51
CA GLY A 64 1.76 -0.61 10.85
C GLY A 64 2.29 0.62 10.12
N ALA A 65 1.44 1.36 9.38
CA ALA A 65 1.85 2.59 8.73
C ALA A 65 2.26 3.68 9.74
N ILE A 66 1.53 3.80 10.87
CA ILE A 66 1.84 4.75 11.94
C ILE A 66 3.16 4.37 12.63
N TYR A 67 3.35 3.10 12.98
CA TYR A 67 4.58 2.62 13.63
C TYR A 67 5.80 2.84 12.74
N CYS A 68 5.72 2.46 11.45
CA CYS A 68 6.79 2.68 10.50
C CYS A 68 7.10 4.17 10.34
N ALA A 69 6.08 5.01 10.15
CA ALA A 69 6.27 6.45 10.01
C ALA A 69 6.93 7.07 11.25
N ARG A 70 6.48 6.73 12.46
CA ARG A 70 7.08 7.19 13.72
C ARG A 70 8.54 6.77 13.86
N ALA A 71 8.85 5.51 13.56
CA ALA A 71 10.19 4.97 13.70
C ALA A 71 11.21 5.61 12.75
N VAL A 72 10.79 5.95 11.51
CA VAL A 72 11.68 6.58 10.52
C VAL A 72 11.66 8.11 10.56
N LEU A 73 10.71 8.74 11.26
CA LEU A 73 10.52 10.19 11.24
C LEU A 73 11.78 11.00 11.62
N PRO A 74 12.58 10.64 12.63
CA PRO A 74 13.82 11.36 12.95
C PRO A 74 14.80 11.40 11.77
N TYR A 75 14.89 10.30 11.02
CA TYR A 75 15.79 10.16 9.88
C TYR A 75 15.28 10.93 8.66
N LEU A 76 13.97 10.88 8.39
CA LEU A 76 13.34 11.67 7.33
C LEU A 76 13.53 13.18 7.58
N LYS A 77 13.44 13.62 8.83
CA LYS A 77 13.72 15.02 9.20
C LYS A 77 15.19 15.37 8.99
N ALA A 78 16.10 14.48 9.35
CA ALA A 78 17.55 14.69 9.19
C ALA A 78 17.98 14.75 7.72
N SER A 79 17.32 14.00 6.83
CA SER A 79 17.61 14.01 5.39
C SER A 79 17.25 15.34 4.70
N GLY A 80 16.25 16.06 5.23
CA GLY A 80 15.77 17.33 4.66
C GLY A 80 15.02 17.22 3.34
N THR A 81 14.82 16.00 2.79
CA THR A 81 14.12 15.72 1.53
C THR A 81 13.25 14.46 1.59
N GLY A 82 12.71 14.15 2.77
CA GLY A 82 12.00 12.93 3.05
C GLY A 82 10.74 12.70 2.20
N ALA A 83 10.42 11.42 1.95
CA ALA A 83 9.17 11.05 1.30
C ALA A 83 8.50 9.84 1.98
N ILE A 84 7.18 9.91 2.17
CA ILE A 84 6.35 8.78 2.62
C ILE A 84 5.34 8.47 1.52
N ILE A 85 5.28 7.22 1.09
CA ILE A 85 4.31 6.73 0.12
C ILE A 85 3.45 5.65 0.77
N ASN A 86 2.15 5.90 0.85
CA ASN A 86 1.18 4.92 1.35
C ASN A 86 0.53 4.17 0.18
N THR A 87 0.42 2.85 0.28
CA THR A 87 -0.29 2.04 -0.70
C THR A 87 -1.70 1.77 -0.21
N THR A 88 -2.70 2.23 -0.97
CA THR A 88 -4.12 1.99 -0.73
C THR A 88 -4.79 1.41 -1.98
N THR A 89 -6.10 1.45 -2.06
CA THR A 89 -6.88 1.03 -3.24
C THR A 89 -7.96 2.06 -3.55
N PRO A 90 -8.49 2.09 -4.80
CA PRO A 90 -9.63 2.95 -5.14
C PRO A 90 -10.85 2.75 -4.24
N GLY A 91 -11.02 1.54 -3.65
CA GLY A 91 -12.05 1.27 -2.64
C GLY A 91 -11.98 2.14 -1.38
N GLY A 92 -10.83 2.75 -1.09
CA GLY A 92 -10.69 3.76 -0.04
C GLY A 92 -11.31 5.12 -0.40
N LYS A 93 -11.49 5.42 -1.70
CA LYS A 93 -12.17 6.63 -2.18
C LYS A 93 -13.67 6.37 -2.43
N ALA A 94 -14.00 5.20 -2.99
CA ALA A 94 -15.37 4.80 -3.30
C ALA A 94 -15.55 3.31 -2.93
N SER A 95 -16.10 3.07 -1.76
CA SER A 95 -16.33 1.71 -1.25
C SER A 95 -17.53 1.08 -1.92
N GLY A 96 -17.38 -0.18 -2.38
CA GLY A 96 -18.49 -1.01 -2.85
C GLY A 96 -19.09 -1.89 -1.75
N PRO A 97 -20.20 -2.60 -2.04
CA PRO A 97 -20.76 -3.57 -1.13
C PRO A 97 -19.79 -4.74 -0.90
N GLY A 98 -19.78 -5.29 0.32
CA GLY A 98 -18.91 -6.41 0.70
C GLY A 98 -17.40 -6.08 0.73
N ALA A 99 -17.03 -4.80 0.82
CA ALA A 99 -15.65 -4.35 0.76
C ALA A 99 -15.03 -4.05 2.14
N GLN A 100 -15.76 -4.28 3.22
CA GLN A 100 -15.28 -4.00 4.59
C GLN A 100 -14.58 -5.25 5.19
N PRO A 101 -13.63 -5.07 6.10
CA PRO A 101 -13.03 -3.83 6.61
C PRO A 101 -11.99 -3.17 5.68
N THR A 102 -11.63 -3.85 4.57
CA THR A 102 -10.53 -3.41 3.70
C THR A 102 -10.70 -1.98 3.17
N SER A 103 -11.91 -1.61 2.68
CA SER A 103 -12.12 -0.24 2.17
C SER A 103 -12.05 0.81 3.28
N LEU A 104 -12.49 0.48 4.50
CA LEU A 104 -12.42 1.38 5.65
C LEU A 104 -10.96 1.70 6.02
N SER A 105 -10.12 0.68 6.16
CA SER A 105 -8.70 0.88 6.45
C SER A 105 -7.98 1.64 5.31
N ARG A 106 -8.35 1.39 4.05
CA ARG A 106 -7.79 2.12 2.90
C ARG A 106 -8.21 3.59 2.87
N ALA A 107 -9.46 3.90 3.23
CA ALA A 107 -9.92 5.29 3.41
C ALA A 107 -9.14 5.99 4.53
N SER A 108 -8.91 5.30 5.64
CA SER A 108 -8.08 5.81 6.74
C SER A 108 -6.65 6.11 6.29
N GLY A 109 -6.03 5.26 5.45
CA GLY A 109 -4.71 5.51 4.86
C GLY A 109 -4.65 6.77 3.99
N ILE A 110 -5.71 7.06 3.21
CA ILE A 110 -5.82 8.31 2.44
C ILE A 110 -5.93 9.52 3.37
N SER A 111 -6.72 9.39 4.44
CA SER A 111 -6.86 10.45 5.46
C SER A 111 -5.53 10.75 6.18
N LEU A 112 -4.80 9.70 6.62
CA LEU A 112 -3.45 9.83 7.19
C LEU A 112 -2.51 10.58 6.24
N THR A 113 -2.54 10.23 4.95
CA THR A 113 -1.71 10.88 3.92
C THR A 113 -1.95 12.39 3.89
N LYS A 114 -3.21 12.82 3.88
CA LYS A 114 -3.53 14.25 3.83
C LYS A 114 -3.14 14.98 5.11
N SER A 115 -3.35 14.36 6.27
CA SER A 115 -2.96 14.92 7.56
C SER A 115 -1.44 15.07 7.67
N TRP A 116 -0.69 13.99 7.40
CA TRP A 116 0.77 14.01 7.50
C TRP A 116 1.44 14.90 6.46
N ALA A 117 0.85 15.05 5.27
CA ALA A 117 1.36 15.98 4.26
C ALA A 117 1.36 17.43 4.74
N GLY A 118 0.32 17.85 5.49
CA GLY A 118 0.27 19.17 6.10
C GLY A 118 1.21 19.32 7.31
N GLU A 119 1.21 18.31 8.18
CA GLU A 119 2.01 18.29 9.42
C GLU A 119 3.51 18.28 9.13
N LEU A 120 3.96 17.48 8.16
CA LEU A 120 5.38 17.26 7.90
C LEU A 120 5.97 18.20 6.85
N ALA A 121 5.18 19.08 6.26
CA ALA A 121 5.62 20.02 5.24
C ALA A 121 6.73 20.98 5.74
N GLU A 122 6.67 21.42 7.01
CA GLU A 122 7.70 22.26 7.61
C GLU A 122 9.09 21.61 7.65
N HIS A 123 9.12 20.26 7.59
CA HIS A 123 10.36 19.48 7.54
C HIS A 123 10.75 19.08 6.12
N ASN A 124 10.09 19.62 5.09
CA ASN A 124 10.28 19.26 3.69
C ASN A 124 10.07 17.75 3.43
N ILE A 125 9.16 17.11 4.17
CA ILE A 125 8.76 15.72 3.99
C ILE A 125 7.44 15.69 3.21
N ARG A 126 7.43 15.01 2.06
CA ARG A 126 6.25 14.83 1.23
C ARG A 126 5.56 13.52 1.56
N VAL A 127 4.23 13.54 1.62
CA VAL A 127 3.43 12.34 1.91
C VAL A 127 2.36 12.18 0.83
N ASN A 128 2.40 11.07 0.11
CA ASN A 128 1.46 10.78 -0.96
C ASN A 128 0.94 9.34 -0.88
N THR A 129 -0.15 9.07 -1.57
CA THR A 129 -0.76 7.75 -1.66
C THR A 129 -0.86 7.32 -3.11
N ILE A 130 -0.62 6.03 -3.36
CA ILE A 130 -1.09 5.36 -4.58
C ILE A 130 -2.30 4.50 -4.26
N CYS A 131 -3.32 4.56 -5.10
CA CYS A 131 -4.52 3.72 -5.03
C CYS A 131 -4.42 2.65 -6.11
N VAL A 132 -3.95 1.46 -5.75
CA VAL A 132 -3.73 0.38 -6.71
C VAL A 132 -5.02 -0.37 -7.01
N GLY A 133 -5.33 -0.53 -8.28
CA GLY A 133 -6.40 -1.39 -8.77
C GLY A 133 -6.00 -2.86 -8.82
N VAL A 134 -6.48 -3.58 -9.83
CA VAL A 134 -6.13 -4.99 -10.02
C VAL A 134 -4.76 -5.10 -10.68
N LEU A 135 -3.79 -5.61 -9.94
CA LEU A 135 -2.43 -5.87 -10.40
C LEU A 135 -2.10 -7.36 -10.32
N LYS A 136 -1.23 -7.83 -11.21
CA LYS A 136 -0.65 -9.17 -11.11
C LYS A 136 0.25 -9.23 -9.87
N SER A 137 -0.25 -9.88 -8.82
CA SER A 137 0.40 -9.96 -7.52
C SER A 137 0.42 -11.39 -6.99
N GLY A 138 1.26 -11.65 -5.99
CA GLY A 138 1.29 -12.92 -5.27
C GLY A 138 -0.08 -13.28 -4.68
N GLN A 139 -0.83 -12.32 -4.17
CA GLN A 139 -2.18 -12.53 -3.62
C GLN A 139 -3.16 -13.09 -4.67
N HIS A 140 -3.13 -12.55 -5.90
CA HIS A 140 -3.94 -13.09 -7.00
C HIS A 140 -3.49 -14.48 -7.43
N ARG A 141 -2.17 -14.73 -7.44
CA ARG A 141 -1.63 -16.06 -7.74
C ARG A 141 -2.10 -17.09 -6.72
N THR A 142 -2.01 -16.80 -5.43
CA THR A 142 -2.49 -17.69 -4.36
C THR A 142 -4.01 -17.98 -4.50
N ARG A 143 -4.80 -16.97 -4.86
CA ARG A 143 -6.24 -17.16 -5.13
C ARG A 143 -6.49 -18.07 -6.33
N TRP A 144 -5.74 -17.87 -7.41
CA TRP A 144 -5.82 -18.76 -8.57
C TRP A 144 -5.40 -20.18 -8.21
N GLU A 145 -4.30 -20.39 -7.49
CA GLU A 145 -3.84 -21.71 -7.07
C GLU A 145 -4.90 -22.45 -6.26
N ALA A 146 -5.60 -21.74 -5.36
CA ALA A 146 -6.69 -22.31 -4.58
C ALA A 146 -7.92 -22.69 -5.45
N ALA A 147 -8.22 -21.91 -6.49
CA ALA A 147 -9.29 -22.21 -7.45
C ALA A 147 -8.90 -23.37 -8.39
N ASN A 148 -7.68 -23.35 -8.93
CA ASN A 148 -7.16 -24.39 -9.82
C ASN A 148 -7.07 -25.77 -9.14
N LYS A 149 -6.81 -25.84 -7.81
CA LYS A 149 -6.89 -27.10 -7.04
C LYS A 149 -8.30 -27.72 -7.07
N LYS A 150 -9.35 -26.91 -7.17
CA LYS A 150 -10.74 -27.36 -7.23
C LYS A 150 -11.18 -27.66 -8.67
N ASP A 151 -10.69 -26.90 -9.62
CA ASP A 151 -10.91 -27.05 -11.05
C ASP A 151 -9.59 -26.91 -11.82
N PRO A 152 -8.91 -28.02 -12.14
CA PRO A 152 -7.65 -27.99 -12.87
C PRO A 152 -7.74 -27.42 -14.29
N SER A 153 -8.95 -27.28 -14.87
CA SER A 153 -9.15 -26.64 -16.17
C SER A 153 -9.10 -25.11 -16.09
N TYR A 154 -9.28 -24.51 -14.88
CA TYR A 154 -9.24 -23.07 -14.67
C TYR A 154 -7.78 -22.56 -14.71
N THR A 155 -7.38 -22.05 -15.87
CA THR A 155 -6.01 -21.58 -16.08
C THR A 155 -5.72 -20.24 -15.40
N LEU A 156 -4.43 -19.92 -15.24
CA LEU A 156 -4.02 -18.59 -14.77
C LEU A 156 -4.47 -17.48 -15.75
N GLN A 157 -4.54 -17.80 -17.04
CA GLN A 157 -5.02 -16.84 -18.03
C GLN A 157 -6.51 -16.56 -17.89
N ASP A 158 -7.33 -17.57 -17.59
CA ASP A 158 -8.76 -17.39 -17.28
C ASP A 158 -8.95 -16.51 -16.04
N HIS A 159 -8.13 -16.74 -15.02
CA HIS A 159 -8.14 -15.90 -13.82
C HIS A 159 -7.86 -14.43 -14.17
N TRP A 160 -6.84 -14.16 -14.97
CA TRP A 160 -6.55 -12.80 -15.39
C TRP A 160 -7.64 -12.22 -16.29
N ALA A 161 -8.22 -12.99 -17.21
CA ALA A 161 -9.30 -12.55 -18.07
C ALA A 161 -10.54 -12.12 -17.27
N THR A 162 -10.88 -12.85 -16.19
CA THR A 162 -11.99 -12.52 -15.31
C THR A 162 -11.86 -11.13 -14.71
N PHE A 163 -10.66 -10.72 -14.31
CA PHE A 163 -10.42 -9.41 -13.72
C PHE A 163 -10.24 -8.30 -14.75
N SER A 164 -9.70 -8.60 -15.92
CA SER A 164 -9.46 -7.60 -16.98
C SER A 164 -10.74 -7.07 -17.62
N ALA A 165 -11.81 -7.85 -17.61
CA ALA A 165 -13.08 -7.47 -18.21
C ALA A 165 -13.69 -6.18 -17.62
N GLY A 166 -13.39 -5.86 -16.35
CA GLY A 166 -13.85 -4.64 -15.68
C GLY A 166 -12.86 -3.46 -15.75
N VAL A 167 -11.73 -3.62 -16.43
CA VAL A 167 -10.69 -2.58 -16.50
C VAL A 167 -10.80 -1.82 -17.83
N PRO A 168 -11.03 -0.50 -17.85
CA PRO A 168 -11.14 0.29 -19.08
C PRO A 168 -9.94 0.14 -20.03
N LEU A 169 -8.71 0.01 -19.53
CA LEU A 169 -7.53 -0.26 -20.35
C LEU A 169 -7.49 -1.70 -20.93
N GLY A 170 -8.51 -2.55 -20.68
CA GLY A 170 -8.64 -3.90 -21.24
C GLY A 170 -7.64 -4.93 -20.71
N ARG A 171 -6.87 -4.59 -19.69
CA ARG A 171 -5.89 -5.48 -19.07
C ARG A 171 -5.72 -5.19 -17.58
N ILE A 172 -5.25 -6.16 -16.84
CA ILE A 172 -4.74 -5.93 -15.48
C ILE A 172 -3.34 -5.31 -15.54
N GLY A 173 -3.01 -4.54 -14.50
CA GLY A 173 -1.69 -3.90 -14.39
C GLY A 173 -0.61 -4.88 -13.94
N GLU A 174 0.65 -4.57 -14.29
CA GLU A 174 1.82 -5.23 -13.73
C GLU A 174 2.22 -4.55 -12.41
N ALA A 175 2.78 -5.30 -11.46
CA ALA A 175 3.24 -4.73 -10.18
C ALA A 175 4.27 -3.61 -10.38
N ARG A 176 5.09 -3.70 -11.43
CA ARG A 176 6.06 -2.67 -11.80
C ARG A 176 5.41 -1.32 -12.11
N GLU A 177 4.22 -1.30 -12.72
CA GLU A 177 3.52 -0.04 -13.06
C GLU A 177 3.17 0.76 -11.79
N ALA A 178 2.83 0.07 -10.69
CA ALA A 178 2.68 0.72 -9.39
C ALA A 178 4.04 1.17 -8.82
N GLY A 179 5.07 0.34 -8.96
CA GLY A 179 6.44 0.67 -8.55
C GLY A 179 6.98 1.92 -9.23
N ASP A 180 6.75 2.08 -10.54
CA ASP A 180 7.19 3.24 -11.31
C ASP A 180 6.53 4.55 -10.80
N VAL A 181 5.24 4.49 -10.41
CA VAL A 181 4.55 5.64 -9.78
C VAL A 181 5.10 5.93 -8.39
N ILE A 182 5.37 4.89 -7.57
CA ILE A 182 6.02 5.05 -6.26
C ILE A 182 7.37 5.74 -6.42
N CYS A 183 8.21 5.27 -7.33
CA CYS A 183 9.54 5.84 -7.60
C CYS A 183 9.41 7.31 -8.06
N CYS A 184 8.46 7.64 -8.92
CA CYS A 184 8.20 9.01 -9.34
C CYS A 184 7.83 9.90 -8.15
N LEU A 185 6.83 9.49 -7.36
CA LEU A 185 6.36 10.26 -6.20
C LEU A 185 7.41 10.40 -5.10
N ALA A 186 8.27 9.40 -4.90
CA ALA A 186 9.38 9.46 -3.95
C ALA A 186 10.52 10.37 -4.41
N SER A 187 10.70 10.53 -5.72
CA SER A 187 11.83 11.26 -6.31
C SER A 187 11.66 12.78 -6.27
N ALA A 188 12.74 13.53 -6.54
CA ALA A 188 12.74 14.98 -6.71
C ALA A 188 11.85 15.47 -7.87
N ARG A 189 11.47 14.59 -8.83
CA ARG A 189 10.54 14.94 -9.92
C ARG A 189 9.15 15.29 -9.40
N ALA A 190 8.77 14.80 -8.22
CA ALA A 190 7.51 15.10 -7.55
C ALA A 190 7.68 16.11 -6.41
N SER A 191 8.68 17.00 -6.47
CA SER A 191 9.03 17.93 -5.40
C SER A 191 7.89 18.87 -4.99
N TYR A 192 6.91 19.11 -5.86
CA TYR A 192 5.73 19.94 -5.56
C TYR A 192 4.43 19.14 -5.44
N ILE A 193 4.55 17.81 -5.21
CA ILE A 193 3.40 16.90 -5.05
C ILE A 193 3.40 16.34 -3.62
N THR A 194 2.42 16.75 -2.82
CA THR A 194 2.20 16.21 -1.46
C THR A 194 0.70 16.20 -1.14
N GLY A 195 0.26 15.26 -0.31
CA GLY A 195 -1.14 15.13 0.13
C GLY A 195 -2.10 14.66 -0.96
N THR A 196 -1.61 13.98 -2.00
CA THR A 196 -2.44 13.43 -3.07
C THR A 196 -2.63 11.92 -2.96
N ALA A 197 -3.69 11.43 -3.59
CA ALA A 197 -3.98 10.00 -3.75
C ALA A 197 -4.17 9.70 -5.25
N VAL A 198 -3.14 9.10 -5.86
CA VAL A 198 -3.07 8.84 -7.30
C VAL A 198 -3.63 7.45 -7.60
N ASN A 199 -4.60 7.34 -8.51
CA ASN A 199 -5.12 6.06 -8.97
C ASN A 199 -4.14 5.41 -9.96
N VAL A 200 -3.80 4.13 -9.69
CA VAL A 200 -2.99 3.26 -10.56
C VAL A 200 -3.81 2.01 -10.81
N ASP A 201 -4.84 2.12 -11.62
CA ASP A 201 -5.95 1.15 -11.67
C ASP A 201 -6.51 0.88 -13.08
N GLY A 202 -5.90 1.42 -14.11
CA GLY A 202 -6.34 1.25 -15.49
C GLY A 202 -7.69 1.92 -15.79
N GLY A 203 -8.13 2.89 -14.94
CA GLY A 203 -9.38 3.61 -15.10
C GLY A 203 -10.58 2.94 -14.40
N THR A 204 -10.35 1.98 -13.51
CA THR A 204 -11.42 1.20 -12.86
C THR A 204 -12.19 2.02 -11.82
N ALA A 205 -11.52 2.97 -11.13
CA ALA A 205 -12.18 3.77 -10.10
C ALA A 205 -13.27 4.68 -10.68
N PRO A 206 -14.46 4.75 -10.03
CA PRO A 206 -15.50 5.68 -10.45
C PRO A 206 -15.20 7.15 -10.06
N VAL A 207 -14.09 7.38 -9.38
CA VAL A 207 -13.65 8.69 -8.85
C VAL A 207 -12.15 8.92 -9.11
N VAL A 208 -11.79 10.17 -9.28
CA VAL A 208 -10.40 10.63 -9.44
C VAL A 208 -9.70 10.83 -8.10
#